data_8f5c7cc004fc0582a7fc1d5fdd05bd5c
#
_entry.id   8f5c7cc004fc0582a7fc1d5fdd05bd5c
#
_cell.length_a   1.000
_cell.length_b   1.000
_cell.length_c   1.000
_cell.angle_alpha   90.00
_cell.angle_beta   90.00
_cell.angle_gamma   90.00
#
_symmetry.space_group_name_H-M   'P 1'
#
loop_
_entity.id
_entity.type
_entity.pdbx_description
1 polymer ?
#
loop_
_entity_poly.entity_id
_entity_poly.type
_entity_poly.pdbx_seq_one_letter_code
_entity_poly.pdbx_strand_id
1 'polypeptide(L)'
;MTPARSLLEEHLAGLAAALPSYRRAARRLPAWGAELARTVAGGGRLLVAGNGGSAAEAQHLTAELVGKLRTDRQPFSAIALHAETSALTAIGNDYGYDQVFARQVHAHGRPGDILLLLSTSGRSRNLLQAAQAAHQVGLRCWALTGPAPNPLADLCHETLAVPAPDGQIVQELHLVTSHLLCEYAEQALPVVLAATAGTTDRPPVAGTPLTGLEAEVPSDLPAAGPVRTGVEVVPEGGQQVEGLRR
;
A
#
# COMPACT_ATOMS: atom_id res chain seq x y z
N MET A 1 12.05 43.48 3.03
CA MET A 1 11.32 42.30 3.63
C MET A 1 10.88 41.44 2.46
N THR A 2 11.41 40.21 2.35
CA THR A 2 10.93 39.23 1.39
C THR A 2 9.51 38.85 1.78
N PRO A 3 8.51 38.86 0.87
CA PRO A 3 7.16 38.44 1.19
C PRO A 3 7.19 36.99 1.72
N ALA A 4 6.42 36.72 2.77
CA ALA A 4 6.28 35.36 3.26
C ALA A 4 5.75 34.47 2.11
N ARG A 5 6.41 33.33 1.86
CA ARG A 5 5.91 32.36 0.88
C ARG A 5 4.55 31.86 1.31
N SER A 6 3.65 31.60 0.37
CA SER A 6 2.40 30.93 0.68
C SER A 6 2.68 29.49 1.11
N LEU A 7 1.79 28.87 1.91
CA LEU A 7 1.90 27.45 2.30
C LEU A 7 2.07 26.55 1.09
N LEU A 8 1.37 26.84 -0.01
CA LEU A 8 1.49 26.11 -1.27
C LEU A 8 2.92 26.18 -1.82
N GLU A 9 3.51 27.38 -1.90
CA GLU A 9 4.85 27.55 -2.43
C GLU A 9 5.92 26.92 -1.55
N GLU A 10 5.75 26.97 -0.23
CA GLU A 10 6.64 26.30 0.72
C GLU A 10 6.60 24.78 0.54
N HIS A 11 5.40 24.19 0.45
CA HIS A 11 5.23 22.77 0.24
C HIS A 11 5.81 22.30 -1.10
N LEU A 12 5.47 22.98 -2.20
CA LEU A 12 5.99 22.65 -3.53
C LEU A 12 7.52 22.83 -3.62
N ALA A 13 8.07 23.83 -2.95
CA ALA A 13 9.53 24.03 -2.89
C ALA A 13 10.21 22.88 -2.11
N GLY A 14 9.60 22.43 -1.00
CA GLY A 14 10.08 21.29 -0.22
C GLY A 14 10.08 19.98 -1.03
N LEU A 15 8.98 19.74 -1.75
CA LEU A 15 8.88 18.58 -2.66
C LEU A 15 9.95 18.64 -3.75
N ALA A 16 10.10 19.78 -4.43
CA ALA A 16 11.12 19.98 -5.45
C ALA A 16 12.54 19.76 -4.91
N ALA A 17 12.83 20.24 -3.70
CA ALA A 17 14.13 20.06 -3.05
C ALA A 17 14.43 18.58 -2.73
N ALA A 18 13.43 17.77 -2.45
CA ALA A 18 13.60 16.34 -2.15
C ALA A 18 13.87 15.49 -3.41
N LEU A 19 13.40 15.90 -4.61
CA LEU A 19 13.47 15.13 -5.85
C LEU A 19 14.89 14.67 -6.25
N PRO A 20 15.96 15.48 -6.18
CA PRO A 20 17.30 15.03 -6.60
C PRO A 20 17.81 13.83 -5.76
N SER A 21 17.56 13.85 -4.45
CA SER A 21 17.95 12.78 -3.54
C SER A 21 17.04 11.56 -3.71
N TYR A 22 15.74 11.77 -3.87
CA TYR A 22 14.79 10.72 -4.19
C TYR A 22 15.16 9.97 -5.48
N ARG A 23 15.50 10.68 -6.56
CA ARG A 23 15.93 10.07 -7.83
C ARG A 23 17.14 9.14 -7.66
N ARG A 24 18.07 9.47 -6.74
CA ARG A 24 19.21 8.59 -6.43
C ARG A 24 18.75 7.33 -5.70
N ALA A 25 17.88 7.49 -4.69
CA ALA A 25 17.34 6.37 -3.94
C ALA A 25 16.46 5.44 -4.81
N ALA A 26 15.66 6.02 -5.70
CA ALA A 26 14.73 5.32 -6.59
C ALA A 26 15.43 4.48 -7.69
N ARG A 27 16.76 4.60 -7.90
CA ARG A 27 17.50 3.78 -8.88
C ARG A 27 17.40 2.27 -8.61
N ARG A 28 17.03 1.86 -7.41
CA ARG A 28 16.81 0.44 -7.05
C ARG A 28 15.48 -0.12 -7.52
N LEU A 29 14.49 0.73 -7.85
CA LEU A 29 13.13 0.31 -8.19
C LEU A 29 13.05 -0.68 -9.36
N PRO A 30 13.83 -0.57 -10.44
CA PRO A 30 13.83 -1.59 -11.49
C PRO A 30 14.20 -2.99 -10.97
N ALA A 31 15.16 -3.09 -10.04
CA ALA A 31 15.54 -4.36 -9.42
C ALA A 31 14.45 -4.88 -8.49
N TRP A 32 13.82 -4.00 -7.70
CA TRP A 32 12.69 -4.35 -6.84
C TRP A 32 11.47 -4.80 -7.67
N GLY A 33 11.16 -4.10 -8.78
CA GLY A 33 10.09 -4.50 -9.68
C GLY A 33 10.33 -5.87 -10.29
N ALA A 34 11.55 -6.15 -10.74
CA ALA A 34 11.92 -7.47 -11.25
C ALA A 34 11.87 -8.57 -10.18
N GLU A 35 12.24 -8.26 -8.94
CA GLU A 35 12.13 -9.21 -7.82
C GLU A 35 10.68 -9.47 -7.47
N LEU A 36 9.85 -8.42 -7.37
CA LEU A 36 8.42 -8.55 -7.16
C LEU A 36 7.75 -9.40 -8.25
N ALA A 37 8.06 -9.13 -9.52
CA ALA A 37 7.55 -9.91 -10.64
C ALA A 37 7.91 -11.40 -10.51
N ARG A 38 9.16 -11.74 -10.15
CA ARG A 38 9.57 -13.13 -9.92
C ARG A 38 8.82 -13.78 -8.76
N THR A 39 8.66 -13.03 -7.66
CA THR A 39 7.93 -13.53 -6.47
C THR A 39 6.49 -13.88 -6.83
N VAL A 40 5.76 -12.95 -7.46
CA VAL A 40 4.34 -13.18 -7.77
C VAL A 40 4.13 -14.20 -8.92
N ALA A 41 5.01 -14.23 -9.90
CA ALA A 41 4.99 -15.27 -10.96
C ALA A 41 5.28 -16.66 -10.39
N GLY A 42 6.09 -16.76 -9.33
CA GLY A 42 6.34 -18.00 -8.58
C GLY A 42 5.24 -18.42 -7.62
N GLY A 43 4.12 -17.68 -7.55
CA GLY A 43 3.01 -17.94 -6.62
C GLY A 43 3.19 -17.35 -5.23
N GLY A 44 4.24 -16.56 -5.02
CA GLY A 44 4.43 -15.77 -3.79
C GLY A 44 3.56 -14.52 -3.76
N ARG A 45 3.69 -13.71 -2.72
CA ARG A 45 2.86 -12.53 -2.47
C ARG A 45 3.66 -11.36 -1.94
N LEU A 46 3.05 -10.19 -2.02
CA LEU A 46 3.50 -8.98 -1.35
C LEU A 46 2.62 -8.73 -0.11
N LEU A 47 3.22 -8.66 1.07
CA LEU A 47 2.59 -8.15 2.28
C LEU A 47 3.01 -6.69 2.47
N VAL A 48 2.07 -5.82 2.82
CA VAL A 48 2.37 -4.38 2.97
C VAL A 48 1.80 -3.88 4.29
N ALA A 49 2.57 -3.07 5.01
CA ALA A 49 2.10 -2.44 6.25
C ALA A 49 2.60 -1.00 6.39
N GLY A 50 1.78 -0.18 7.03
CA GLY A 50 2.05 1.19 7.43
C GLY A 50 1.07 1.65 8.48
N ASN A 51 1.27 2.84 9.03
CA ASN A 51 0.35 3.47 9.98
C ASN A 51 -0.21 4.78 9.39
N GLY A 52 -1.46 5.13 9.70
CA GLY A 52 -2.08 6.39 9.25
C GLY A 52 -2.07 6.55 7.73
N GLY A 53 -1.48 7.65 7.22
CA GLY A 53 -1.34 7.89 5.79
C GLY A 53 -0.55 6.79 5.07
N SER A 54 0.50 6.29 5.69
CA SER A 54 1.27 5.15 5.14
C SER A 54 0.46 3.84 5.10
N ALA A 55 -0.57 3.67 5.94
CA ALA A 55 -1.52 2.56 5.81
C ALA A 55 -2.40 2.74 4.56
N ALA A 56 -2.89 3.96 4.32
CA ALA A 56 -3.67 4.26 3.12
C ALA A 56 -2.85 4.01 1.84
N GLU A 57 -1.57 4.38 1.82
CA GLU A 57 -0.66 4.10 0.71
C GLU A 57 -0.39 2.60 0.53
N ALA A 58 -0.22 1.85 1.63
CA ALA A 58 -0.08 0.40 1.60
C ALA A 58 -1.33 -0.27 0.98
N GLN A 59 -2.51 0.20 1.34
CA GLN A 59 -3.77 -0.29 0.77
C GLN A 59 -3.91 0.08 -0.70
N HIS A 60 -3.52 1.30 -1.08
CA HIS A 60 -3.50 1.74 -2.47
C HIS A 60 -2.58 0.83 -3.31
N LEU A 61 -1.34 0.60 -2.87
CA LEU A 61 -0.40 -0.27 -3.56
C LEU A 61 -0.95 -1.69 -3.76
N THR A 62 -1.58 -2.27 -2.73
CA THR A 62 -2.15 -3.62 -2.86
C THR A 62 -3.34 -3.64 -3.81
N ALA A 63 -4.14 -2.58 -3.87
CA ALA A 63 -5.24 -2.47 -4.83
C ALA A 63 -4.74 -2.43 -6.28
N GLU A 64 -3.64 -1.69 -6.56
CA GLU A 64 -3.01 -1.66 -7.88
C GLU A 64 -2.47 -3.03 -8.30
N LEU A 65 -1.96 -3.82 -7.37
CA LEU A 65 -1.41 -5.15 -7.66
C LEU A 65 -2.51 -6.20 -7.83
N VAL A 66 -3.56 -6.17 -7.01
CA VAL A 66 -4.69 -7.10 -7.08
C VAL A 66 -5.61 -6.77 -8.27
N GLY A 67 -5.85 -5.50 -8.52
CA GLY A 67 -6.55 -5.02 -9.71
C GLY A 67 -5.60 -4.87 -10.90
N LYS A 68 -5.45 -3.65 -11.36
CA LYS A 68 -4.50 -3.26 -12.40
C LYS A 68 -4.09 -1.81 -12.25
N LEU A 69 -2.83 -1.48 -12.55
CA LEU A 69 -2.40 -0.08 -12.59
C LEU A 69 -2.85 0.59 -13.90
N ARG A 70 -2.44 0.08 -15.04
CA ARG A 70 -2.76 0.62 -16.38
C ARG A 70 -3.24 -0.43 -17.36
N THR A 71 -2.46 -1.48 -17.53
CA THR A 71 -2.74 -2.54 -18.50
C THR A 71 -3.38 -3.74 -17.83
N ASP A 72 -4.27 -4.42 -18.55
CA ASP A 72 -4.87 -5.64 -18.04
C ASP A 72 -3.83 -6.76 -17.97
N ARG A 73 -3.85 -7.49 -16.85
CA ARG A 73 -2.92 -8.58 -16.57
C ARG A 73 -3.47 -9.52 -15.50
N GLN A 74 -2.83 -10.64 -15.32
CA GLN A 74 -3.11 -11.53 -14.21
C GLN A 74 -2.99 -10.76 -12.87
N PRO A 75 -3.98 -10.91 -11.97
CA PRO A 75 -3.92 -10.35 -10.61
C PRO A 75 -2.73 -10.87 -9.82
N PHE A 76 -2.09 -10.00 -9.06
CA PHE A 76 -1.00 -10.36 -8.16
C PHE A 76 -1.49 -10.49 -6.73
N SER A 77 -0.99 -11.50 -6.01
CA SER A 77 -1.32 -11.65 -4.61
C SER A 77 -0.63 -10.57 -3.77
N ALA A 78 -1.42 -9.64 -3.24
CA ALA A 78 -0.96 -8.57 -2.35
C ALA A 78 -1.94 -8.37 -1.20
N ILE A 79 -1.42 -8.17 0.03
CA ILE A 79 -2.22 -8.04 1.25
C ILE A 79 -1.75 -6.81 2.04
N ALA A 80 -2.66 -5.86 2.27
CA ALA A 80 -2.44 -4.77 3.22
C ALA A 80 -2.79 -5.28 4.63
N LEU A 81 -1.79 -5.41 5.50
CA LEU A 81 -1.94 -6.05 6.81
C LEU A 81 -2.86 -5.30 7.80
N HIS A 82 -3.24 -4.06 7.50
CA HIS A 82 -4.19 -3.28 8.31
C HIS A 82 -5.63 -3.34 7.79
N ALA A 83 -5.85 -3.92 6.61
CA ALA A 83 -7.16 -3.81 5.94
C ALA A 83 -8.23 -4.72 6.56
N GLU A 84 -7.84 -5.83 7.16
CA GLU A 84 -8.77 -6.67 7.92
C GLU A 84 -8.88 -6.13 9.36
N THR A 85 -9.94 -5.35 9.60
CA THR A 85 -10.13 -4.59 10.85
C THR A 85 -10.40 -5.49 12.06
N SER A 86 -11.04 -6.65 11.88
CA SER A 86 -11.28 -7.58 12.98
C SER A 86 -9.98 -8.17 13.51
N ALA A 87 -9.09 -8.64 12.63
CA ALA A 87 -7.78 -9.12 13.05
C ALA A 87 -6.94 -8.01 13.70
N LEU A 88 -6.93 -6.80 13.08
CA LEU A 88 -6.17 -5.67 13.61
C LEU A 88 -6.61 -5.31 15.03
N THR A 89 -7.92 -5.20 15.25
CA THR A 89 -8.48 -4.79 16.56
C THR A 89 -8.34 -5.90 17.61
N ALA A 90 -8.57 -7.16 17.25
CA ALA A 90 -8.38 -8.30 18.14
C ALA A 90 -6.92 -8.44 18.59
N ILE A 91 -5.97 -8.40 17.64
CA ILE A 91 -4.54 -8.47 17.98
C ILE A 91 -4.15 -7.26 18.84
N GLY A 92 -4.61 -6.06 18.49
CA GLY A 92 -4.33 -4.86 19.27
C GLY A 92 -4.82 -4.94 20.70
N ASN A 93 -6.02 -5.52 20.92
CA ASN A 93 -6.60 -5.72 22.23
C ASN A 93 -5.88 -6.81 23.06
N ASP A 94 -5.56 -7.94 22.44
CA ASP A 94 -5.08 -9.14 23.14
C ASP A 94 -3.56 -9.17 23.32
N TYR A 95 -2.80 -8.58 22.38
CA TYR A 95 -1.34 -8.66 22.33
C TYR A 95 -0.65 -7.28 22.30
N GLY A 96 -1.43 -6.21 22.24
CA GLY A 96 -0.95 -4.84 22.11
C GLY A 96 -0.67 -4.43 20.66
N TYR A 97 -0.68 -3.11 20.43
CA TYR A 97 -0.56 -2.52 19.09
C TYR A 97 0.79 -2.80 18.42
N ASP A 98 1.83 -3.08 19.19
CA ASP A 98 3.15 -3.44 18.66
C ASP A 98 3.14 -4.77 17.88
N GLN A 99 2.16 -5.66 18.15
CA GLN A 99 2.05 -6.98 17.55
C GLN A 99 1.09 -7.07 16.36
N VAL A 100 0.37 -5.97 16.03
CA VAL A 100 -0.71 -6.01 15.04
C VAL A 100 -0.25 -6.48 13.66
N PHE A 101 0.97 -6.17 13.24
CA PHE A 101 1.52 -6.59 11.96
C PHE A 101 2.37 -7.86 12.08
N ALA A 102 3.16 -8.00 13.13
CA ALA A 102 4.03 -9.16 13.31
C ALA A 102 3.24 -10.47 13.34
N ARG A 103 2.11 -10.52 14.06
CA ARG A 103 1.25 -11.70 14.09
C ARG A 103 0.66 -12.05 12.73
N GLN A 104 0.30 -11.04 11.94
CA GLN A 104 -0.21 -11.25 10.58
C GLN A 104 0.90 -11.69 9.62
N VAL A 105 2.14 -11.21 9.79
CA VAL A 105 3.31 -11.74 9.06
C VAL A 105 3.50 -13.23 9.34
N HIS A 106 3.41 -13.67 10.60
CA HIS A 106 3.47 -15.09 10.95
C HIS A 106 2.30 -15.91 10.37
N ALA A 107 1.10 -15.32 10.29
CA ALA A 107 -0.09 -16.01 9.78
C ALA A 107 -0.08 -16.16 8.25
N HIS A 108 0.28 -15.10 7.54
CA HIS A 108 0.13 -15.00 6.09
C HIS A 108 1.43 -15.20 5.32
N GLY A 109 2.57 -14.84 5.92
CA GLY A 109 3.87 -14.90 5.26
C GLY A 109 4.34 -16.33 5.02
N ARG A 110 5.05 -16.50 3.91
CA ARG A 110 5.71 -17.75 3.52
C ARG A 110 7.15 -17.43 3.11
N PRO A 111 8.10 -18.36 3.25
CA PRO A 111 9.46 -18.16 2.76
C PRO A 111 9.45 -17.75 1.28
N GLY A 112 10.19 -16.70 0.96
CA GLY A 112 10.26 -16.13 -0.39
C GLY A 112 9.21 -15.07 -0.72
N ASP A 113 8.21 -14.84 0.13
CA ASP A 113 7.32 -13.68 0.03
C ASP A 113 8.09 -12.38 0.31
N ILE A 114 7.50 -11.25 -0.07
CA ILE A 114 8.05 -9.93 0.20
C ILE A 114 7.18 -9.23 1.25
N LEU A 115 7.81 -8.61 2.25
CA LEU A 115 7.18 -7.65 3.16
C LEU A 115 7.69 -6.26 2.85
N LEU A 116 6.80 -5.33 2.52
CA LEU A 116 7.11 -3.91 2.33
C LEU A 116 6.52 -3.08 3.47
N LEU A 117 7.36 -2.34 4.15
CA LEU A 117 7.00 -1.52 5.32
C LEU A 117 7.14 -0.03 5.01
N LEU A 118 6.08 0.74 5.23
CA LEU A 118 6.03 2.19 4.97
C LEU A 118 6.04 2.95 6.29
N SER A 119 7.03 3.83 6.51
CA SER A 119 7.16 4.63 7.72
C SER A 119 7.92 5.93 7.48
N THR A 120 7.29 7.07 7.62
CA THR A 120 7.97 8.37 7.49
C THR A 120 9.08 8.57 8.51
N SER A 121 8.93 8.02 9.72
CA SER A 121 9.92 8.13 10.79
C SER A 121 10.92 6.96 10.88
N GLY A 122 10.57 5.81 10.32
CA GLY A 122 11.32 4.56 10.49
C GLY A 122 11.40 4.05 11.94
N ARG A 123 10.51 4.53 12.87
CA ARG A 123 10.58 4.26 14.31
C ARG A 123 9.33 3.59 14.88
N SER A 124 8.33 3.30 14.07
CA SER A 124 7.07 2.69 14.52
C SER A 124 7.31 1.27 15.03
N ARG A 125 7.03 1.02 16.32
CA ARG A 125 7.34 -0.24 16.99
C ARG A 125 6.67 -1.45 16.34
N ASN A 126 5.41 -1.33 15.93
CA ASN A 126 4.68 -2.39 15.22
C ASN A 126 5.34 -2.78 13.88
N LEU A 127 5.93 -1.81 13.15
CA LEU A 127 6.65 -2.08 11.91
C LEU A 127 8.03 -2.71 12.19
N LEU A 128 8.71 -2.31 13.27
CA LEU A 128 9.95 -2.95 13.69
C LEU A 128 9.71 -4.43 14.08
N GLN A 129 8.62 -4.72 14.80
CA GLN A 129 8.23 -6.09 15.12
C GLN A 129 7.85 -6.90 13.86
N ALA A 130 7.18 -6.26 12.88
CA ALA A 130 6.89 -6.91 11.60
C ALA A 130 8.16 -7.24 10.81
N ALA A 131 9.17 -6.36 10.79
CA ALA A 131 10.46 -6.62 10.16
C ALA A 131 11.17 -7.81 10.81
N GLN A 132 11.18 -7.90 12.14
CA GLN A 132 11.74 -9.04 12.87
C GLN A 132 11.00 -10.35 12.55
N ALA A 133 9.65 -10.31 12.51
CA ALA A 133 8.83 -11.45 12.12
C ALA A 133 9.12 -11.90 10.67
N ALA A 134 9.35 -10.97 9.75
CA ALA A 134 9.72 -11.29 8.38
C ALA A 134 11.03 -12.09 8.29
N HIS A 135 12.03 -11.73 9.06
CA HIS A 135 13.29 -12.51 9.14
C HIS A 135 13.06 -13.92 9.69
N GLN A 136 12.23 -14.05 10.73
CA GLN A 136 11.91 -15.35 11.33
C GLN A 136 11.18 -16.29 10.37
N VAL A 137 10.32 -15.75 9.52
CA VAL A 137 9.52 -16.51 8.54
C VAL A 137 10.28 -16.72 7.22
N GLY A 138 11.33 -15.95 6.97
CA GLY A 138 12.12 -16.03 5.73
C GLY A 138 11.56 -15.19 4.59
N LEU A 139 10.90 -14.07 4.91
CA LEU A 139 10.46 -13.09 3.91
C LEU A 139 11.60 -12.15 3.52
N ARG A 140 11.55 -11.68 2.29
CA ARG A 140 12.34 -10.53 1.87
C ARG A 140 11.70 -9.26 2.45
N CYS A 141 12.40 -8.52 3.28
CA CYS A 141 11.87 -7.32 3.94
C CYS A 141 12.43 -6.06 3.27
N TRP A 142 11.56 -5.19 2.79
CA TRP A 142 11.86 -3.88 2.21
C TRP A 142 11.21 -2.76 3.04
N ALA A 143 11.82 -1.58 3.02
CA ALA A 143 11.24 -0.41 3.66
C ALA A 143 11.22 0.82 2.75
N LEU A 144 10.13 1.59 2.83
CA LEU A 144 10.07 2.98 2.40
C LEU A 144 10.09 3.84 3.66
N THR A 145 11.13 4.68 3.80
CA THR A 145 11.29 5.50 5.01
C THR A 145 11.53 6.97 4.69
N GLY A 146 11.40 7.82 5.71
CA GLY A 146 11.98 9.15 5.71
C GLY A 146 13.51 9.08 5.85
N PRO A 147 14.14 10.15 6.38
CA PRO A 147 15.60 10.20 6.46
C PRO A 147 16.23 9.00 7.17
N ALA A 148 17.27 8.45 6.57
CA ALA A 148 18.17 7.48 7.19
C ALA A 148 19.39 8.20 7.80
N PRO A 149 20.03 7.62 8.86
CA PRO A 149 19.75 6.30 9.45
C PRO A 149 18.50 6.29 10.32
N ASN A 150 17.78 5.17 10.31
CA ASN A 150 16.66 4.93 11.21
C ASN A 150 16.50 3.42 11.49
N PRO A 151 15.88 3.03 12.64
CA PRO A 151 15.81 1.63 13.07
C PRO A 151 15.17 0.68 12.04
N LEU A 152 14.18 1.13 11.27
CA LEU A 152 13.54 0.28 10.27
C LEU A 152 14.46 0.03 9.08
N ALA A 153 15.21 1.06 8.65
CA ALA A 153 16.20 0.91 7.59
C ALA A 153 17.31 -0.09 7.96
N ASP A 154 17.68 -0.13 9.23
CA ASP A 154 18.74 -1.03 9.75
C ASP A 154 18.26 -2.49 9.84
N LEU A 155 16.94 -2.71 10.01
CA LEU A 155 16.34 -4.04 10.11
C LEU A 155 15.96 -4.64 8.76
N CYS A 156 15.70 -3.84 7.75
CA CYS A 156 15.24 -4.35 6.46
C CYS A 156 16.40 -4.77 5.56
N HIS A 157 16.17 -5.74 4.68
CA HIS A 157 17.16 -6.16 3.68
C HIS A 157 17.51 -5.02 2.73
N GLU A 158 16.53 -4.22 2.37
CA GLU A 158 16.72 -3.03 1.53
C GLU A 158 15.76 -1.90 1.95
N THR A 159 16.24 -0.67 1.78
CA THR A 159 15.45 0.51 2.13
C THR A 159 15.57 1.59 1.06
N LEU A 160 14.45 2.15 0.66
CA LEU A 160 14.38 3.41 -0.08
C LEU A 160 14.07 4.52 0.93
N ALA A 161 15.08 5.30 1.28
CA ALA A 161 14.94 6.42 2.19
C ALA A 161 14.74 7.72 1.42
N VAL A 162 13.73 8.50 1.81
CA VAL A 162 13.45 9.85 1.30
C VAL A 162 14.03 10.87 2.30
N PRO A 163 15.10 11.59 1.97
CA PRO A 163 15.77 12.48 2.90
C PRO A 163 15.06 13.86 2.94
N ALA A 164 13.78 13.88 3.26
CA ALA A 164 12.99 15.08 3.49
C ALA A 164 12.60 15.19 4.96
N PRO A 165 12.69 16.38 5.57
CA PRO A 165 12.31 16.57 6.98
C PRO A 165 10.80 16.55 7.19
N ASP A 166 10.01 16.87 6.17
CA ASP A 166 8.56 16.90 6.21
C ASP A 166 7.98 15.51 5.88
N GLY A 167 7.22 14.94 6.83
CA GLY A 167 6.57 13.65 6.67
C GLY A 167 5.53 13.60 5.54
N GLN A 168 4.90 14.72 5.19
CA GLN A 168 3.94 14.79 4.08
C GLN A 168 4.67 14.62 2.75
N ILE A 169 5.80 15.32 2.55
CA ILE A 169 6.65 15.16 1.36
C ILE A 169 7.18 13.72 1.26
N VAL A 170 7.55 13.12 2.40
CA VAL A 170 7.97 11.71 2.43
C VAL A 170 6.84 10.81 1.94
N GLN A 171 5.60 10.99 2.40
CA GLN A 171 4.44 10.21 1.97
C GLN A 171 4.16 10.41 0.48
N GLU A 172 4.17 11.62 -0.03
CA GLU A 172 3.97 11.89 -1.46
C GLU A 172 4.98 11.14 -2.33
N LEU A 173 6.24 11.09 -1.93
CA LEU A 173 7.27 10.34 -2.64
C LEU A 173 7.18 8.82 -2.42
N HIS A 174 6.61 8.36 -1.29
CA HIS A 174 6.24 6.94 -1.13
C HIS A 174 5.12 6.54 -2.10
N LEU A 175 4.13 7.41 -2.32
CA LEU A 175 3.07 7.16 -3.32
C LEU A 175 3.64 7.09 -4.74
N VAL A 176 4.52 8.02 -5.11
CA VAL A 176 5.26 7.96 -6.38
C VAL A 176 6.04 6.64 -6.49
N THR A 177 6.69 6.21 -5.40
CA THR A 177 7.43 4.94 -5.35
C THR A 177 6.52 3.74 -5.58
N SER A 178 5.33 3.75 -4.99
CA SER A 178 4.33 2.67 -5.13
C SER A 178 3.89 2.49 -6.59
N HIS A 179 3.57 3.59 -7.28
CA HIS A 179 3.24 3.54 -8.70
C HIS A 179 4.40 3.04 -9.56
N LEU A 180 5.62 3.56 -9.34
CA LEU A 180 6.80 3.13 -10.09
C LEU A 180 7.14 1.66 -9.83
N LEU A 181 6.98 1.16 -8.61
CA LEU A 181 7.20 -0.24 -8.28
C LEU A 181 6.23 -1.15 -9.05
N CYS A 182 4.95 -0.79 -9.13
CA CYS A 182 3.96 -1.50 -9.93
C CYS A 182 4.35 -1.50 -11.42
N GLU A 183 4.72 -0.35 -11.98
CA GLU A 183 5.12 -0.24 -13.39
C GLU A 183 6.36 -1.10 -13.70
N TYR A 184 7.39 -1.06 -12.85
CA TYR A 184 8.57 -1.89 -13.04
C TYR A 184 8.29 -3.39 -12.89
N ALA A 185 7.37 -3.78 -12.00
CA ALA A 185 6.94 -5.16 -11.88
C ALA A 185 6.18 -5.61 -13.15
N GLU A 186 5.26 -4.79 -13.67
CA GLU A 186 4.55 -5.06 -14.91
C GLU A 186 5.48 -5.14 -16.13
N GLN A 187 6.48 -4.27 -16.22
CA GLN A 187 7.49 -4.33 -17.29
C GLN A 187 8.37 -5.58 -17.23
N ALA A 188 8.72 -6.04 -16.03
CA ALA A 188 9.56 -7.21 -15.84
C ALA A 188 8.80 -8.54 -16.05
N LEU A 189 7.49 -8.56 -15.85
CA LEU A 189 6.67 -9.77 -15.83
C LEU A 189 6.76 -10.62 -17.11
N PRO A 190 6.69 -10.09 -18.34
CA PRO A 190 6.79 -10.90 -19.56
C PRO A 190 8.11 -11.65 -19.67
N VAL A 191 9.22 -11.01 -19.27
CA VAL A 191 10.56 -11.64 -19.30
C VAL A 191 10.65 -12.73 -18.24
N VAL A 192 10.10 -12.51 -17.05
CA VAL A 192 10.07 -13.49 -15.96
C VAL A 192 9.25 -14.71 -16.37
N LEU A 193 8.05 -14.52 -16.94
CA LEU A 193 7.18 -15.60 -17.37
C LEU A 193 7.81 -16.43 -18.52
N ALA A 194 8.48 -15.78 -19.47
CA ALA A 194 9.19 -16.46 -20.54
C ALA A 194 10.34 -17.34 -19.99
N ALA A 195 11.06 -16.86 -18.99
CA ALA A 195 12.14 -17.62 -18.36
C ALA A 195 11.63 -18.82 -17.55
N THR A 196 10.47 -18.69 -16.89
CA THR A 196 9.86 -19.80 -16.13
C THR A 196 9.22 -20.86 -17.05
N ALA A 197 8.66 -20.49 -18.19
CA ALA A 197 8.08 -21.42 -19.15
C ALA A 197 9.13 -22.36 -19.79
N GLY A 198 10.39 -21.90 -19.87
CA GLY A 198 11.50 -22.72 -20.39
C GLY A 198 12.10 -23.73 -19.39
N THR A 199 11.72 -23.66 -18.12
CA THR A 199 12.34 -24.46 -17.03
C THR A 199 11.37 -25.44 -16.34
N THR A 200 10.09 -25.43 -16.65
CA THR A 200 9.10 -26.27 -15.95
C THR A 200 8.46 -27.30 -16.88
N ASP A 201 8.79 -28.57 -16.61
CA ASP A 201 7.96 -29.73 -16.93
C ASP A 201 6.72 -29.82 -15.98
N ARG A 202 6.40 -28.73 -15.27
CA ARG A 202 5.24 -28.61 -14.40
C ARG A 202 4.14 -27.89 -15.18
N PRO A 203 2.97 -28.54 -15.38
CA PRO A 203 1.86 -27.86 -16.04
C PRO A 203 1.57 -26.56 -15.28
N PRO A 204 1.28 -25.44 -15.98
CA PRO A 204 0.88 -24.21 -15.32
C PRO A 204 -0.30 -24.54 -14.41
N VAL A 205 -0.28 -24.01 -13.17
CA VAL A 205 -1.49 -23.98 -12.36
C VAL A 205 -2.47 -23.16 -13.20
N ALA A 206 -3.35 -23.89 -13.89
CA ALA A 206 -4.36 -23.28 -14.73
C ALA A 206 -5.24 -22.43 -13.81
N GLY A 207 -4.92 -21.15 -13.74
CA GLY A 207 -5.93 -20.17 -13.42
C GLY A 207 -7.00 -20.38 -14.50
N THR A 208 -8.15 -20.87 -14.12
CA THR A 208 -9.31 -20.97 -15.00
C THR A 208 -9.43 -19.62 -15.69
N PRO A 209 -9.36 -19.54 -17.04
CA PRO A 209 -9.64 -18.29 -17.71
C PRO A 209 -11.03 -17.84 -17.26
N LEU A 210 -11.14 -16.62 -16.77
CA LEU A 210 -12.42 -16.00 -16.44
C LEU A 210 -13.24 -15.65 -17.73
N THR A 211 -12.91 -16.29 -18.85
CA THR A 211 -13.70 -16.29 -20.08
C THR A 211 -14.90 -17.21 -19.87
N GLY A 212 -16.00 -16.62 -19.34
CA GLY A 212 -17.24 -17.37 -19.14
C GLY A 212 -18.10 -16.90 -17.99
N LEU A 213 -17.71 -15.88 -17.26
CA LEU A 213 -18.61 -15.13 -16.41
C LEU A 213 -19.18 -13.91 -17.18
N GLU A 214 -19.76 -14.17 -18.35
CA GLU A 214 -20.90 -13.36 -18.74
C GLU A 214 -21.96 -13.70 -17.69
N ALA A 215 -22.09 -12.83 -16.66
CA ALA A 215 -23.20 -12.88 -15.77
C ALA A 215 -24.44 -12.67 -16.64
N GLU A 216 -25.16 -13.74 -16.96
CA GLU A 216 -26.56 -13.61 -17.36
C GLU A 216 -27.24 -12.86 -16.22
N VAL A 217 -27.39 -11.55 -16.41
CA VAL A 217 -28.25 -10.73 -15.56
C VAL A 217 -29.66 -11.28 -15.80
N PRO A 218 -30.32 -11.87 -14.77
CA PRO A 218 -31.68 -12.36 -14.94
C PRO A 218 -32.54 -11.22 -15.47
N SER A 219 -33.25 -11.44 -16.56
CA SER A 219 -34.15 -10.46 -17.22
C SER A 219 -35.33 -10.02 -16.36
N ASP A 220 -35.44 -10.52 -15.15
CA ASP A 220 -36.58 -10.35 -14.27
C ASP A 220 -36.35 -9.36 -13.12
N LEU A 221 -35.31 -8.52 -13.20
CA LEU A 221 -35.22 -7.39 -12.28
C LEU A 221 -36.28 -6.35 -12.65
N PRO A 222 -37.22 -6.01 -11.73
CA PRO A 222 -38.20 -4.98 -12.00
C PRO A 222 -37.47 -3.66 -12.29
N ALA A 223 -37.90 -2.97 -13.34
CA ALA A 223 -37.34 -1.68 -13.72
C ALA A 223 -37.28 -0.76 -12.50
N ALA A 224 -36.11 -0.23 -12.21
CA ALA A 224 -35.92 0.74 -11.14
C ALA A 224 -36.85 1.91 -11.38
N GLY A 225 -37.84 2.08 -10.51
CA GLY A 225 -38.74 3.21 -10.54
C GLY A 225 -37.94 4.51 -10.39
N PRO A 226 -38.51 5.66 -10.85
CA PRO A 226 -37.79 6.92 -10.82
C PRO A 226 -37.33 7.27 -9.40
N VAL A 227 -36.05 7.53 -9.25
CA VAL A 227 -35.44 8.04 -8.01
C VAL A 227 -36.12 9.37 -7.69
N ARG A 228 -36.92 9.40 -6.64
CA ARG A 228 -37.50 10.65 -6.13
C ARG A 228 -36.36 11.45 -5.50
N THR A 229 -35.89 12.46 -6.19
CA THR A 229 -35.07 13.53 -5.65
C THR A 229 -35.97 14.51 -4.88
N GLY A 230 -36.37 14.11 -3.69
CA GLY A 230 -37.04 14.97 -2.71
C GLY A 230 -36.01 15.48 -1.71
N VAL A 231 -35.37 16.60 -2.01
CA VAL A 231 -34.72 17.41 -0.98
C VAL A 231 -35.84 18.19 -0.29
N GLU A 232 -36.29 17.71 0.84
CA GLU A 232 -37.16 18.44 1.75
C GLU A 232 -36.33 19.50 2.46
N VAL A 233 -36.46 20.74 2.03
CA VAL A 233 -35.90 21.91 2.72
C VAL A 233 -36.75 22.15 3.97
N VAL A 234 -36.16 21.84 5.15
CA VAL A 234 -36.76 22.18 6.43
C VAL A 234 -36.59 23.70 6.64
N PRO A 235 -37.70 24.50 6.82
CA PRO A 235 -37.54 25.90 7.10
C PRO A 235 -36.98 26.13 8.50
N GLU A 236 -36.02 27.04 8.60
CA GLU A 236 -35.48 27.53 9.88
C GLU A 236 -36.58 28.23 10.67
N GLY A 237 -37.09 27.55 11.69
CA GLY A 237 -37.98 28.12 12.69
C GLY A 237 -37.15 28.72 13.80
N GLY A 238 -37.01 30.02 13.86
CA GLY A 238 -36.47 30.75 15.01
C GLY A 238 -37.34 30.52 16.24
N GLN A 239 -36.69 30.00 17.31
CA GLN A 239 -37.19 30.16 18.69
C GLN A 239 -36.14 30.81 19.52
N GLN A 240 -36.48 32.05 19.91
CA GLN A 240 -35.88 32.74 21.04
C GLN A 240 -36.11 31.89 22.32
N VAL A 241 -35.05 31.62 23.06
CA VAL A 241 -35.15 31.15 24.45
C VAL A 241 -34.65 32.25 25.35
N GLU A 242 -35.63 32.92 25.93
CA GLU A 242 -35.47 33.83 27.05
C GLU A 242 -35.20 33.03 28.34
N GLY A 243 -34.23 33.45 29.08
CA GLY A 243 -34.02 33.42 30.49
C GLY A 243 -34.30 32.17 31.34
N LEU A 244 -33.24 31.71 32.00
CA LEU A 244 -33.37 31.31 33.42
C LEU A 244 -32.02 31.46 34.13
N ARG A 245 -31.97 32.51 34.96
CA ARG A 245 -31.01 32.60 36.07
C ARG A 245 -31.51 31.66 37.20
N ARG A 246 -30.66 30.83 37.71
CA ARG A 246 -30.31 30.67 39.14
C ARG A 246 -29.13 29.71 39.23
#